data_5a6e0e42ecd2d8bef7cd284f251fb621
#
_entry.id   5a6e0e42ecd2d8bef7cd284f251fb621
#
_cell.length_a   1.000
_cell.length_b   1.000
_cell.length_c   1.000
_cell.angle_alpha   90.00
_cell.angle_beta   90.00
_cell.angle_gamma   90.00
#
_symmetry.space_group_name_H-M   'P 1'
#
loop_
_entity.id
_entity.type
_entity.pdbx_description
1 polymer ?
#
loop_
_entity_poly.entity_id
_entity_poly.type
_entity_poly.pdbx_seq_one_letter_code
_entity_poly.pdbx_strand_id
1 'polypeptide(L)'
;MRITQRAVALTSLQGLNRNLDAVGRLQQQLTSGRLINQPSDSPTGTNRAMQTRFDQAAVAQQQRNIGDAKSWLEQSDSALREMLDTTRRVRDLTVQGLNTGANTDTSRQALATEVASLRDGLLSLANRTISGRPLFGGVTPGQKAYDATGAYVGQAGPPVTRRVSDTETVRVDTTGPEAFGPVGNDLFAVVDRIATDLLADPTALATHLDDLDTVMKTMLTAVADIGSRAARVEREEQVNADRALTLSSQLAETENIDLPNTIMRLNMQQVGYEAALAATAKALSPTLLDYLY
;
A
#
# COMPACT_ATOMS: atom_id res chain seq x y z
N MET A 1 -57.84 43.83 -15.54
CA MET A 1 -56.48 44.11 -15.00
C MET A 1 -55.62 44.62 -16.15
N ARG A 2 -55.21 45.90 -16.12
CA ARG A 2 -54.28 46.42 -17.14
C ARG A 2 -52.87 45.86 -16.83
N ILE A 3 -52.43 44.86 -17.57
CA ILE A 3 -51.04 44.42 -17.55
C ILE A 3 -50.26 45.54 -18.21
N THR A 4 -49.50 46.30 -17.45
CA THR A 4 -48.72 47.41 -17.97
C THR A 4 -47.58 46.84 -18.83
N GLN A 5 -47.28 47.44 -20.01
CA GLN A 5 -46.17 47.05 -20.89
C GLN A 5 -44.86 46.87 -20.12
N ARG A 6 -44.66 47.68 -19.05
CA ARG A 6 -43.54 47.57 -18.14
C ARG A 6 -43.47 46.26 -17.35
N ALA A 7 -44.62 45.71 -16.92
CA ALA A 7 -44.68 44.42 -16.22
C ALA A 7 -44.35 43.27 -17.21
N VAL A 8 -44.84 43.32 -18.44
CA VAL A 8 -44.49 42.34 -19.48
C VAL A 8 -42.99 42.37 -19.79
N ALA A 9 -42.44 43.58 -19.97
CA ALA A 9 -41.00 43.75 -20.23
C ALA A 9 -40.15 43.19 -19.09
N LEU A 10 -40.46 43.47 -17.82
CA LEU A 10 -39.74 42.96 -16.66
C LEU A 10 -39.81 41.44 -16.55
N THR A 11 -40.97 40.85 -16.77
CA THR A 11 -41.14 39.38 -16.75
C THR A 11 -40.36 38.70 -17.89
N SER A 12 -40.39 39.30 -19.09
CA SER A 12 -39.62 38.79 -20.24
C SER A 12 -38.12 38.87 -20.00
N LEU A 13 -37.61 39.99 -19.45
CA LEU A 13 -36.18 40.14 -19.09
C LEU A 13 -35.76 39.12 -18.02
N GLN A 14 -36.60 38.87 -17.02
CA GLN A 14 -36.31 37.83 -16.01
C GLN A 14 -36.28 36.42 -16.65
N GLY A 15 -37.15 36.13 -17.57
CA GLY A 15 -37.15 34.88 -18.33
C GLY A 15 -35.90 34.71 -19.19
N LEU A 16 -35.49 35.77 -19.89
CA LEU A 16 -34.25 35.78 -20.71
C LEU A 16 -33.01 35.57 -19.86
N ASN A 17 -32.90 36.26 -18.70
CA ASN A 17 -31.77 36.07 -17.81
C ASN A 17 -31.68 34.62 -17.25
N ARG A 18 -32.85 34.03 -16.87
CA ARG A 18 -32.86 32.61 -16.45
C ARG A 18 -32.42 31.67 -17.56
N ASN A 19 -32.80 31.92 -18.81
CA ASN A 19 -32.36 31.11 -19.94
C ASN A 19 -30.88 31.26 -20.20
N LEU A 20 -30.32 32.47 -20.12
CA LEU A 20 -28.90 32.75 -20.26
C LEU A 20 -28.08 32.06 -19.15
N ASP A 21 -28.55 32.12 -17.91
CA ASP A 21 -27.94 31.43 -16.80
C ASP A 21 -27.93 29.90 -16.98
N ALA A 22 -29.04 29.35 -17.55
CA ALA A 22 -29.11 27.92 -17.85
C ALA A 22 -28.13 27.51 -18.96
N VAL A 23 -27.99 28.32 -20.03
CA VAL A 23 -26.97 28.11 -21.08
C VAL A 23 -25.57 28.16 -20.47
N GLY A 24 -25.27 29.14 -19.63
CA GLY A 24 -23.99 29.29 -18.96
C GLY A 24 -23.65 28.06 -18.10
N ARG A 25 -24.60 27.56 -17.31
CA ARG A 25 -24.40 26.32 -16.50
C ARG A 25 -24.12 25.11 -17.38
N LEU A 26 -24.90 24.90 -18.47
CA LEU A 26 -24.67 23.78 -19.37
C LEU A 26 -23.30 23.85 -20.07
N GLN A 27 -22.86 25.05 -20.46
CA GLN A 27 -21.53 25.29 -21.02
C GLN A 27 -20.44 24.96 -19.99
N GLN A 28 -20.62 25.37 -18.74
CA GLN A 28 -19.69 25.06 -17.65
C GLN A 28 -19.60 23.55 -17.39
N GLN A 29 -20.73 22.85 -17.37
CA GLN A 29 -20.79 21.39 -17.25
C GLN A 29 -20.06 20.70 -18.40
N LEU A 30 -20.27 21.14 -19.65
CA LEU A 30 -19.57 20.59 -20.82
C LEU A 30 -18.05 20.84 -20.77
N THR A 31 -17.64 22.03 -20.33
CA THR A 31 -16.21 22.38 -20.25
C THR A 31 -15.49 21.61 -19.14
N SER A 32 -16.15 21.42 -17.98
CA SER A 32 -15.58 20.70 -16.84
C SER A 32 -15.73 19.17 -16.95
N GLY A 33 -16.68 18.68 -17.75
CA GLY A 33 -17.10 17.28 -17.79
C GLY A 33 -17.87 16.84 -16.55
N ARG A 34 -18.24 17.79 -15.65
CA ARG A 34 -18.87 17.51 -14.36
C ARG A 34 -20.28 18.09 -14.28
N LEU A 35 -21.19 17.30 -13.74
CA LEU A 35 -22.54 17.70 -13.41
C LEU A 35 -22.56 18.69 -12.22
N ILE A 36 -21.70 18.47 -11.24
CA ILE A 36 -21.59 19.26 -10.01
C ILE A 36 -20.27 20.04 -10.05
N ASN A 37 -20.36 21.35 -10.27
CA ASN A 37 -19.21 22.25 -10.27
C ASN A 37 -19.13 23.07 -8.97
N GLN A 38 -20.27 23.32 -8.32
CA GLN A 38 -20.37 24.05 -7.07
C GLN A 38 -21.41 23.40 -6.14
N PRO A 39 -21.28 23.56 -4.81
CA PRO A 39 -22.20 22.93 -3.85
C PRO A 39 -23.67 23.28 -4.06
N SER A 40 -23.97 24.47 -4.63
CA SER A 40 -25.33 24.90 -4.95
C SER A 40 -25.98 24.14 -6.09
N ASP A 41 -25.20 23.48 -6.96
CA ASP A 41 -25.76 22.71 -8.09
C ASP A 41 -26.51 21.46 -7.60
N SER A 42 -25.95 20.77 -6.59
CA SER A 42 -26.58 19.64 -5.91
C SER A 42 -25.99 19.46 -4.51
N PRO A 43 -26.60 19.99 -3.45
CA PRO A 43 -26.09 19.81 -2.09
C PRO A 43 -25.96 18.36 -1.65
N THR A 44 -26.92 17.52 -2.03
CA THR A 44 -26.91 16.08 -1.73
C THR A 44 -25.84 15.33 -2.52
N GLY A 45 -25.69 15.67 -3.81
CA GLY A 45 -24.63 15.12 -4.66
C GLY A 45 -23.24 15.51 -4.21
N THR A 46 -23.05 16.78 -3.81
CA THR A 46 -21.79 17.28 -3.25
C THR A 46 -21.42 16.52 -1.97
N ASN A 47 -22.35 16.32 -1.05
CA ASN A 47 -22.10 15.57 0.17
C ASN A 47 -21.69 14.13 -0.13
N ARG A 48 -22.37 13.46 -1.08
CA ARG A 48 -22.02 12.10 -1.51
C ARG A 48 -20.63 12.06 -2.16
N ALA A 49 -20.34 12.99 -3.06
CA ALA A 49 -19.04 13.08 -3.70
C ALA A 49 -17.90 13.33 -2.69
N MET A 50 -18.11 14.21 -1.71
CA MET A 50 -17.14 14.45 -0.64
C MET A 50 -16.92 13.20 0.22
N GLN A 51 -17.97 12.48 0.59
CA GLN A 51 -17.85 11.21 1.32
C GLN A 51 -17.06 10.17 0.51
N THR A 52 -17.40 9.98 -0.77
CA THR A 52 -16.68 9.05 -1.65
C THR A 52 -15.21 9.43 -1.81
N ARG A 53 -14.88 10.71 -1.92
CA ARG A 53 -13.47 11.16 -1.96
C ARG A 53 -12.73 10.92 -0.64
N PHE A 54 -13.41 11.07 0.48
CA PHE A 54 -12.83 10.72 1.78
C PHE A 54 -12.51 9.22 1.84
N ASP A 55 -13.44 8.37 1.41
CA ASP A 55 -13.24 6.93 1.36
C ASP A 55 -12.12 6.54 0.38
N GLN A 56 -12.03 7.22 -0.78
CA GLN A 56 -10.91 7.04 -1.72
C GLN A 56 -9.55 7.41 -1.09
N ALA A 57 -9.50 8.48 -0.30
CA ALA A 57 -8.28 8.88 0.39
C ALA A 57 -7.85 7.83 1.44
N ALA A 58 -8.82 7.23 2.16
CA ALA A 58 -8.57 6.14 3.11
C ALA A 58 -8.03 4.89 2.39
N VAL A 59 -8.69 4.48 1.29
CA VAL A 59 -8.25 3.35 0.44
C VAL A 59 -6.85 3.58 -0.13
N ALA A 60 -6.54 4.80 -0.59
CA ALA A 60 -5.21 5.14 -1.07
C ALA A 60 -4.14 5.08 0.04
N GLN A 61 -4.49 5.42 1.29
CA GLN A 61 -3.58 5.24 2.43
C GLN A 61 -3.37 3.76 2.75
N GLN A 62 -4.44 2.96 2.72
CA GLN A 62 -4.34 1.50 2.90
C GLN A 62 -3.46 0.87 1.83
N GLN A 63 -3.57 1.30 0.57
CA GLN A 63 -2.71 0.82 -0.53
C GLN A 63 -1.23 1.09 -0.26
N ARG A 64 -0.87 2.25 0.27
CA ARG A 64 0.53 2.55 0.66
C ARG A 64 1.01 1.65 1.79
N ASN A 65 0.16 1.42 2.78
CA ASN A 65 0.47 0.53 3.91
C ASN A 65 0.65 -0.94 3.46
N ILE A 66 -0.18 -1.39 2.52
CA ILE A 66 -0.09 -2.72 1.88
C ILE A 66 1.23 -2.85 1.13
N GLY A 67 1.61 -1.86 0.32
CA GLY A 67 2.88 -1.86 -0.40
C GLY A 67 4.10 -1.91 0.53
N ASP A 68 4.08 -1.15 1.64
CA ASP A 68 5.13 -1.18 2.66
C ASP A 68 5.18 -2.54 3.37
N ALA A 69 4.01 -3.11 3.74
CA ALA A 69 3.92 -4.43 4.36
C ALA A 69 4.46 -5.54 3.45
N LYS A 70 4.07 -5.52 2.18
CA LYS A 70 4.51 -6.47 1.16
C LYS A 70 6.02 -6.43 0.98
N SER A 71 6.57 -5.23 0.79
CA SER A 71 8.03 -5.04 0.64
C SER A 71 8.81 -5.55 1.84
N TRP A 72 8.31 -5.32 3.07
CA TRP A 72 8.95 -5.80 4.29
C TRP A 72 8.94 -7.33 4.38
N LEU A 73 7.78 -7.96 4.14
CA LEU A 73 7.63 -9.41 4.22
C LEU A 73 8.43 -10.12 3.13
N GLU A 74 8.45 -9.61 1.90
CA GLU A 74 9.24 -10.16 0.79
C GLU A 74 10.74 -10.12 1.06
N GLN A 75 11.25 -9.01 1.60
CA GLN A 75 12.66 -8.92 1.95
C GLN A 75 13.04 -9.82 3.14
N SER A 76 12.14 -9.97 4.11
CA SER A 76 12.35 -10.88 5.24
C SER A 76 12.35 -12.34 4.77
N ASP A 77 11.43 -12.74 3.89
CA ASP A 77 11.37 -14.08 3.31
C ASP A 77 12.63 -14.38 2.49
N SER A 78 13.05 -13.44 1.63
CA SER A 78 14.27 -13.57 0.82
C SER A 78 15.50 -13.74 1.69
N ALA A 79 15.67 -12.92 2.73
CA ALA A 79 16.81 -13.01 3.64
C ALA A 79 16.83 -14.34 4.39
N LEU A 80 15.68 -14.80 4.91
CA LEU A 80 15.59 -16.08 5.62
C LEU A 80 15.87 -17.28 4.71
N ARG A 81 15.42 -17.27 3.47
CA ARG A 81 15.72 -18.35 2.51
C ARG A 81 17.23 -18.41 2.19
N GLU A 82 17.86 -17.26 1.95
CA GLU A 82 19.29 -17.16 1.70
C GLU A 82 20.10 -17.65 2.92
N MET A 83 19.66 -17.28 4.13
CA MET A 83 20.25 -17.77 5.38
C MET A 83 20.05 -19.28 5.57
N LEU A 84 18.88 -19.84 5.23
CA LEU A 84 18.64 -21.29 5.26
C LEU A 84 19.57 -22.04 4.32
N ASP A 85 19.80 -21.55 3.11
CA ASP A 85 20.71 -22.19 2.15
C ASP A 85 22.16 -22.13 2.65
N THR A 86 22.58 -21.01 3.24
CA THR A 86 23.88 -20.87 3.87
C THR A 86 24.03 -21.81 5.09
N THR A 87 22.98 -21.93 5.90
CA THR A 87 22.95 -22.84 7.06
C THR A 87 23.04 -24.31 6.64
N ARG A 88 22.38 -24.69 5.54
CA ARG A 88 22.56 -26.05 4.93
C ARG A 88 24.00 -26.30 4.53
N ARG A 89 24.69 -25.31 3.98
CA ARG A 89 26.12 -25.43 3.67
C ARG A 89 26.96 -25.64 4.93
N VAL A 90 26.67 -24.88 6.01
CA VAL A 90 27.32 -25.11 7.33
C VAL A 90 27.10 -26.55 7.82
N ARG A 91 25.85 -27.04 7.70
CA ARG A 91 25.49 -28.42 8.06
C ARG A 91 26.32 -29.45 7.28
N ASP A 92 26.43 -29.28 5.96
CA ASP A 92 27.21 -30.20 5.09
C ASP A 92 28.71 -30.23 5.50
N LEU A 93 29.29 -29.06 5.79
CA LEU A 93 30.68 -28.97 6.30
C LEU A 93 30.82 -29.61 7.66
N THR A 94 29.83 -29.48 8.53
CA THR A 94 29.84 -30.13 9.88
C THR A 94 29.78 -31.64 9.75
N VAL A 95 28.94 -32.17 8.85
CA VAL A 95 28.89 -33.62 8.54
C VAL A 95 30.21 -34.10 7.98
N GLN A 96 30.87 -33.32 7.12
CA GLN A 96 32.20 -33.63 6.63
C GLN A 96 33.21 -33.64 7.77
N GLY A 97 33.12 -32.69 8.72
CA GLY A 97 33.99 -32.61 9.92
C GLY A 97 33.89 -33.82 10.84
N LEU A 98 32.72 -34.44 10.96
CA LEU A 98 32.46 -35.64 11.72
C LEU A 98 33.29 -36.87 11.24
N ASN A 99 33.72 -36.85 9.98
CA ASN A 99 34.46 -37.96 9.39
C ASN A 99 35.93 -37.95 9.83
N THR A 100 36.19 -38.23 11.11
CA THR A 100 37.49 -38.10 11.77
C THR A 100 38.59 -39.01 11.17
N GLY A 101 38.20 -40.12 10.53
CA GLY A 101 39.13 -41.04 9.88
C GLY A 101 39.73 -40.54 8.55
N ALA A 102 39.07 -39.59 7.89
CA ALA A 102 39.48 -39.01 6.61
C ALA A 102 40.03 -37.57 6.73
N ASN A 103 39.80 -36.88 7.87
CA ASN A 103 40.16 -35.49 8.04
C ASN A 103 41.50 -35.35 8.80
N THR A 104 42.46 -34.73 8.12
CA THR A 104 43.70 -34.25 8.76
C THR A 104 43.44 -32.94 9.52
N ASP A 105 44.38 -32.53 10.40
CA ASP A 105 44.30 -31.25 11.11
C ASP A 105 44.20 -30.06 10.12
N THR A 106 44.94 -30.13 9.01
CA THR A 106 44.86 -29.11 7.93
C THR A 106 43.49 -29.07 7.27
N SER A 107 42.86 -30.24 7.05
CA SER A 107 41.49 -30.32 6.50
C SER A 107 40.48 -29.72 7.48
N ARG A 108 40.57 -30.04 8.77
CA ARG A 108 39.70 -29.45 9.81
C ARG A 108 39.87 -27.94 9.92
N GLN A 109 41.11 -27.45 9.82
CA GLN A 109 41.39 -26.01 9.81
C GLN A 109 40.73 -25.32 8.61
N ALA A 110 40.76 -25.94 7.43
CA ALA A 110 40.10 -25.41 6.23
C ALA A 110 38.55 -25.36 6.40
N LEU A 111 37.95 -26.44 6.95
CA LEU A 111 36.52 -26.49 7.25
C LEU A 111 36.09 -25.41 8.26
N ALA A 112 36.88 -25.26 9.37
CA ALA A 112 36.60 -24.24 10.38
C ALA A 112 36.65 -22.81 9.79
N THR A 113 37.64 -22.56 8.91
CA THR A 113 37.77 -21.25 8.23
C THR A 113 36.61 -20.99 7.31
N GLU A 114 36.14 -22.02 6.56
CA GLU A 114 34.94 -21.87 5.69
C GLU A 114 33.68 -21.62 6.53
N VAL A 115 33.46 -22.35 7.62
CA VAL A 115 32.34 -22.14 8.54
C VAL A 115 32.35 -20.74 9.14
N ALA A 116 33.51 -20.23 9.55
CA ALA A 116 33.66 -18.87 10.06
C ALA A 116 33.29 -17.81 9.00
N SER A 117 33.73 -18.03 7.75
CA SER A 117 33.34 -17.14 6.64
C SER A 117 31.84 -17.17 6.37
N LEU A 118 31.20 -18.35 6.39
CA LEU A 118 29.75 -18.49 6.23
C LEU A 118 28.98 -17.80 7.37
N ARG A 119 29.51 -17.89 8.62
CA ARG A 119 28.95 -17.16 9.77
C ARG A 119 28.93 -15.64 9.55
N ASP A 120 30.00 -15.08 9.03
CA ASP A 120 30.06 -13.64 8.74
C ASP A 120 29.06 -13.24 7.65
N GLY A 121 28.87 -14.11 6.67
CA GLY A 121 27.80 -13.98 5.66
C GLY A 121 26.40 -13.99 6.28
N LEU A 122 26.14 -14.96 7.16
CA LEU A 122 24.87 -15.05 7.91
C LEU A 122 24.62 -13.80 8.77
N LEU A 123 25.65 -13.29 9.44
CA LEU A 123 25.55 -12.08 10.24
C LEU A 123 25.22 -10.83 9.40
N SER A 124 25.80 -10.74 8.21
CA SER A 124 25.48 -9.70 7.23
C SER A 124 24.01 -9.75 6.80
N LEU A 125 23.49 -10.95 6.53
CA LEU A 125 22.07 -11.16 6.16
C LEU A 125 21.13 -10.82 7.31
N ALA A 126 21.46 -11.22 8.55
CA ALA A 126 20.67 -10.91 9.75
C ALA A 126 20.61 -9.40 10.05
N ASN A 127 21.62 -8.65 9.62
CA ASN A 127 21.69 -7.21 9.77
C ASN A 127 21.20 -6.44 8.52
N ARG A 128 20.58 -7.13 7.55
CA ARG A 128 19.96 -6.46 6.39
C ARG A 128 18.91 -5.46 6.86
N THR A 129 18.88 -4.29 6.22
CA THR A 129 17.98 -3.20 6.58
C THR A 129 17.02 -2.87 5.45
N ILE A 130 15.83 -2.42 5.83
CA ILE A 130 14.85 -1.79 4.93
C ILE A 130 14.53 -0.39 5.45
N SER A 131 14.64 0.63 4.59
CA SER A 131 14.41 2.03 4.98
C SER A 131 15.19 2.45 6.25
N GLY A 132 16.42 1.93 6.42
CA GLY A 132 17.28 2.24 7.56
C GLY A 132 16.94 1.50 8.87
N ARG A 133 16.04 0.53 8.84
CA ARG A 133 15.65 -0.30 9.99
C ARG A 133 16.03 -1.76 9.75
N PRO A 134 16.59 -2.46 10.76
CA PRO A 134 16.96 -3.86 10.60
C PRO A 134 15.73 -4.75 10.47
N LEU A 135 15.75 -5.69 9.52
CA LEU A 135 14.63 -6.61 9.24
C LEU A 135 14.25 -7.45 10.46
N PHE A 136 15.24 -7.91 11.22
CA PHE A 136 15.06 -8.81 12.37
C PHE A 136 15.25 -8.12 13.72
N GLY A 137 15.31 -6.79 13.74
CA GLY A 137 15.55 -5.98 14.95
C GLY A 137 14.28 -5.58 15.71
N GLY A 138 13.09 -5.93 15.23
CA GLY A 138 11.83 -5.48 15.83
C GLY A 138 11.69 -3.96 15.85
N VAL A 139 11.48 -3.37 17.03
CA VAL A 139 11.33 -1.91 17.21
C VAL A 139 12.64 -1.16 17.39
N THR A 140 13.78 -1.81 17.17
CA THR A 140 15.11 -1.23 17.40
C THR A 140 15.34 0.02 16.56
N PRO A 141 15.76 1.14 17.15
CA PRO A 141 16.04 2.37 16.42
C PRO A 141 17.40 2.35 15.69
N GLY A 142 18.26 1.35 15.95
CA GLY A 142 19.58 1.18 15.33
C GLY A 142 19.53 0.50 13.96
N GLN A 143 20.70 0.44 13.30
CA GLN A 143 20.85 -0.21 11.99
C GLN A 143 21.20 -1.71 12.09
N LYS A 144 21.41 -2.26 13.28
CA LYS A 144 21.84 -3.64 13.50
C LYS A 144 20.90 -4.37 14.44
N ALA A 145 20.54 -5.59 14.06
CA ALA A 145 19.82 -6.53 14.93
C ALA A 145 20.77 -7.38 15.75
N TYR A 146 21.97 -7.66 15.23
CA TYR A 146 23.02 -8.46 15.83
C TYR A 146 24.35 -7.71 15.84
N ASP A 147 25.10 -7.83 16.90
CA ASP A 147 26.48 -7.28 17.01
C ASP A 147 27.51 -8.18 16.29
N ALA A 148 28.76 -7.77 16.30
CA ALA A 148 29.83 -8.54 15.68
C ALA A 148 30.09 -9.92 16.33
N THR A 149 29.65 -10.10 17.58
CA THR A 149 29.79 -11.38 18.30
C THR A 149 28.62 -12.33 17.98
N GLY A 150 27.59 -11.87 17.24
CA GLY A 150 26.39 -12.63 16.99
C GLY A 150 25.36 -12.53 18.12
N ALA A 151 25.54 -11.63 19.07
CA ALA A 151 24.54 -11.40 20.10
C ALA A 151 23.40 -10.50 19.60
N TYR A 152 22.16 -10.88 19.93
CA TYR A 152 21.00 -10.08 19.59
C TYR A 152 20.95 -8.78 20.40
N VAL A 153 20.99 -7.64 19.72
CA VAL A 153 20.95 -6.29 20.34
C VAL A 153 19.62 -5.60 20.09
N GLY A 154 18.66 -6.32 19.50
CA GLY A 154 17.33 -5.79 19.25
C GLY A 154 16.55 -5.55 20.54
N GLN A 155 15.70 -4.52 20.51
CA GLN A 155 14.84 -4.18 21.65
C GLN A 155 13.52 -4.94 21.58
N ALA A 156 13.13 -5.53 22.71
CA ALA A 156 11.78 -6.06 22.87
C ALA A 156 10.75 -4.92 22.88
N GLY A 157 9.67 -5.10 22.15
CA GLY A 157 8.61 -4.11 22.05
C GLY A 157 7.34 -4.68 21.40
N PRO A 158 6.31 -3.87 21.25
CA PRO A 158 5.10 -4.30 20.56
C PRO A 158 5.43 -4.65 19.10
N PRO A 159 4.73 -5.63 18.52
CA PRO A 159 4.95 -6.01 17.12
C PRO A 159 4.68 -4.83 16.17
N VAL A 160 5.52 -4.70 15.15
CA VAL A 160 5.32 -3.69 14.12
C VAL A 160 4.21 -4.15 13.18
N THR A 161 3.11 -3.41 13.18
CA THR A 161 1.92 -3.75 12.37
C THR A 161 1.66 -2.70 11.31
N ARG A 162 0.99 -3.10 10.23
CA ARG A 162 0.45 -2.21 9.21
C ARG A 162 -1.04 -2.41 9.09
N ARG A 163 -1.79 -1.31 9.10
CA ARG A 163 -3.22 -1.34 8.86
C ARG A 163 -3.46 -1.48 7.36
N VAL A 164 -3.95 -2.65 6.94
CA VAL A 164 -4.17 -2.99 5.53
C VAL A 164 -5.62 -2.79 5.09
N SER A 165 -6.56 -2.81 6.05
CA SER A 165 -7.97 -2.46 5.81
C SER A 165 -8.57 -1.72 7.00
N ASP A 166 -9.85 -1.38 6.96
CA ASP A 166 -10.54 -0.70 8.06
C ASP A 166 -10.57 -1.55 9.34
N THR A 167 -10.59 -2.87 9.19
CA THR A 167 -10.74 -3.83 10.29
C THR A 167 -9.51 -4.70 10.51
N GLU A 168 -8.54 -4.72 9.57
CA GLU A 168 -7.41 -5.63 9.64
C GLU A 168 -6.07 -4.90 9.74
N THR A 169 -5.23 -5.42 10.65
CA THR A 169 -3.82 -5.07 10.79
C THR A 169 -2.97 -6.32 10.64
N VAL A 170 -1.89 -6.23 9.87
CA VAL A 170 -0.95 -7.34 9.68
C VAL A 170 0.37 -6.99 10.34
N ARG A 171 0.92 -7.93 11.11
CA ARG A 171 2.27 -7.83 11.65
C ARG A 171 3.28 -8.05 10.53
N VAL A 172 4.25 -7.13 10.39
CA VAL A 172 5.25 -7.17 9.32
C VAL A 172 6.65 -7.55 9.81
N ASP A 173 6.93 -7.37 11.11
CA ASP A 173 8.22 -7.70 11.69
C ASP A 173 8.30 -9.17 12.10
N THR A 174 9.53 -9.67 12.15
CA THR A 174 9.94 -10.92 12.79
C THR A 174 11.22 -10.62 13.55
N THR A 175 11.27 -10.94 14.84
CA THR A 175 12.46 -10.66 15.64
C THR A 175 13.52 -11.73 15.46
N GLY A 176 14.79 -11.39 15.72
CA GLY A 176 15.89 -12.35 15.63
C GLY A 176 15.66 -13.63 16.45
N PRO A 177 15.27 -13.56 17.72
CA PRO A 177 14.96 -14.76 18.50
C PRO A 177 13.82 -15.62 17.95
N GLU A 178 12.81 -14.99 17.31
CA GLU A 178 11.73 -15.73 16.65
C GLU A 178 12.19 -16.44 15.36
N ALA A 179 13.14 -15.83 14.65
CA ALA A 179 13.63 -16.35 13.37
C ALA A 179 14.78 -17.36 13.54
N PHE A 180 15.70 -17.11 14.45
CA PHE A 180 16.98 -17.82 14.53
C PHE A 180 17.17 -18.64 15.81
N GLY A 181 16.18 -18.64 16.69
CA GLY A 181 16.23 -19.38 17.96
C GLY A 181 16.55 -18.50 19.18
N PRO A 182 16.38 -19.06 20.38
CA PRO A 182 16.54 -18.31 21.63
C PRO A 182 17.99 -17.90 21.83
N VAL A 183 18.18 -16.74 22.47
CA VAL A 183 19.52 -16.21 22.83
C VAL A 183 20.35 -17.25 23.55
N GLY A 184 21.60 -17.45 23.09
CA GLY A 184 22.56 -18.44 23.63
C GLY A 184 22.46 -19.84 22.98
N ASN A 185 21.38 -20.17 22.29
CA ASN A 185 21.27 -21.36 21.44
C ASN A 185 20.64 -21.00 20.08
N ASP A 186 20.95 -19.81 19.59
CA ASP A 186 20.56 -19.31 18.29
C ASP A 186 21.55 -19.77 17.19
N LEU A 187 21.20 -19.44 15.95
CA LEU A 187 22.00 -19.79 14.78
C LEU A 187 23.50 -19.44 14.94
N PHE A 188 23.79 -18.22 15.44
CA PHE A 188 25.17 -17.72 15.54
C PHE A 188 25.94 -18.44 16.59
N ALA A 189 25.35 -18.67 17.77
CA ALA A 189 25.96 -19.42 18.86
C ALA A 189 26.25 -20.88 18.47
N VAL A 190 25.33 -21.52 17.68
CA VAL A 190 25.53 -22.90 17.20
C VAL A 190 26.66 -22.94 16.18
N VAL A 191 26.67 -22.01 15.20
CA VAL A 191 27.72 -21.96 14.17
C VAL A 191 29.10 -21.65 14.78
N ASP A 192 29.18 -20.79 15.80
CA ASP A 192 30.42 -20.50 16.53
C ASP A 192 30.95 -21.73 17.25
N ARG A 193 30.10 -22.51 17.94
CA ARG A 193 30.49 -23.78 18.55
C ARG A 193 30.98 -24.77 17.49
N ILE A 194 30.30 -24.91 16.36
CA ILE A 194 30.75 -25.77 15.26
C ILE A 194 32.13 -25.35 14.75
N ALA A 195 32.39 -24.07 14.53
CA ALA A 195 33.68 -23.58 14.06
C ALA A 195 34.81 -23.86 15.06
N THR A 196 34.51 -23.75 16.35
CA THR A 196 35.47 -24.02 17.46
C THR A 196 35.74 -25.53 17.57
N ASP A 197 34.71 -26.36 17.61
CA ASP A 197 34.82 -27.79 17.91
C ASP A 197 35.28 -28.62 16.70
N LEU A 198 35.20 -28.09 15.49
CA LEU A 198 35.92 -28.64 14.33
C LEU A 198 37.44 -28.81 14.60
N LEU A 199 38.00 -27.94 15.45
CA LEU A 199 39.41 -27.95 15.81
C LEU A 199 39.66 -28.60 17.18
N ALA A 200 38.79 -28.30 18.17
CA ALA A 200 39.01 -28.67 19.57
C ALA A 200 38.46 -30.07 19.93
N ASP A 201 37.23 -30.34 19.54
CA ASP A 201 36.51 -31.60 19.83
C ASP A 201 35.56 -32.01 18.72
N PRO A 202 36.03 -32.69 17.65
CA PRO A 202 35.17 -33.16 16.56
C PRO A 202 34.06 -34.11 16.98
N THR A 203 34.13 -34.73 18.18
CA THR A 203 33.06 -35.63 18.66
C THR A 203 31.82 -34.88 19.12
N ALA A 204 31.94 -33.62 19.55
CA ALA A 204 30.84 -32.74 19.92
C ALA A 204 29.99 -32.29 18.71
N LEU A 205 30.53 -32.39 17.48
CA LEU A 205 29.84 -31.95 16.27
C LEU A 205 28.52 -32.67 16.03
N ALA A 206 28.36 -33.91 16.52
CA ALA A 206 27.08 -34.64 16.41
C ALA A 206 25.96 -33.92 17.17
N THR A 207 26.24 -33.43 18.37
CA THR A 207 25.27 -32.64 19.16
C THR A 207 24.95 -31.30 18.49
N HIS A 208 25.99 -30.66 17.93
CA HIS A 208 25.80 -29.38 17.23
C HIS A 208 24.97 -29.52 15.93
N LEU A 209 24.97 -30.68 15.28
CA LEU A 209 24.07 -30.97 14.16
C LEU A 209 22.61 -30.99 14.60
N ASP A 210 22.30 -31.61 15.74
CA ASP A 210 20.95 -31.65 16.29
C ASP A 210 20.47 -30.23 16.68
N ASP A 211 21.36 -29.42 17.26
CA ASP A 211 21.10 -28.00 17.54
C ASP A 211 20.86 -27.22 16.27
N LEU A 212 21.67 -27.42 15.22
CA LEU A 212 21.53 -26.75 13.94
C LEU A 212 20.25 -27.15 13.23
N ASP A 213 19.90 -28.44 13.26
CA ASP A 213 18.63 -28.93 12.68
C ASP A 213 17.42 -28.32 13.42
N THR A 214 17.50 -28.10 14.73
CA THR A 214 16.49 -27.39 15.53
C THR A 214 16.34 -25.92 15.11
N VAL A 215 17.47 -25.21 14.94
CA VAL A 215 17.49 -23.82 14.45
C VAL A 215 16.92 -23.73 13.04
N MET A 216 17.31 -24.64 12.14
CA MET A 216 16.76 -24.69 10.78
C MET A 216 15.24 -24.91 10.78
N LYS A 217 14.73 -25.74 11.67
CA LYS A 217 13.28 -25.94 11.85
C LYS A 217 12.58 -24.65 12.32
N THR A 218 13.20 -23.90 13.23
CA THR A 218 12.71 -22.58 13.68
C THR A 218 12.67 -21.60 12.51
N MET A 219 13.74 -21.53 11.71
CA MET A 219 13.79 -20.68 10.52
C MET A 219 12.71 -21.04 9.50
N LEU A 220 12.48 -22.34 9.25
CA LEU A 220 11.42 -22.79 8.35
C LEU A 220 10.02 -22.41 8.87
N THR A 221 9.81 -22.46 10.18
CA THR A 221 8.56 -22.00 10.80
C THR A 221 8.37 -20.50 10.61
N ALA A 222 9.44 -19.71 10.77
CA ALA A 222 9.40 -18.27 10.52
C ALA A 222 9.10 -17.93 9.05
N VAL A 223 9.69 -18.68 8.10
CA VAL A 223 9.37 -18.55 6.66
C VAL A 223 7.90 -18.84 6.39
N ALA A 224 7.36 -19.92 6.97
CA ALA A 224 5.95 -20.29 6.81
C ALA A 224 5.00 -19.22 7.40
N ASP A 225 5.33 -18.64 8.54
CA ASP A 225 4.56 -17.56 9.16
C ASP A 225 4.60 -16.28 8.32
N ILE A 226 5.78 -15.88 7.84
CA ILE A 226 5.92 -14.75 6.91
C ILE A 226 5.11 -14.99 5.63
N GLY A 227 5.17 -16.20 5.06
CA GLY A 227 4.39 -16.58 3.89
C GLY A 227 2.88 -16.47 4.13
N SER A 228 2.40 -16.89 5.30
CA SER A 228 0.99 -16.77 5.67
C SER A 228 0.55 -15.30 5.80
N ARG A 229 1.41 -14.44 6.38
CA ARG A 229 1.16 -12.99 6.50
C ARG A 229 1.20 -12.32 5.12
N ALA A 230 2.14 -12.69 4.25
CA ALA A 230 2.22 -12.20 2.87
C ALA A 230 0.96 -12.55 2.07
N ALA A 231 0.46 -13.78 2.17
CA ALA A 231 -0.79 -14.19 1.54
C ALA A 231 -2.03 -13.42 2.05
N ARG A 232 -2.02 -12.99 3.32
CA ARG A 232 -3.07 -12.10 3.86
C ARG A 232 -2.97 -10.70 3.26
N VAL A 233 -1.77 -10.13 3.20
CA VAL A 233 -1.52 -8.81 2.59
C VAL A 233 -1.95 -8.81 1.12
N GLU A 234 -1.64 -9.87 0.37
CA GLU A 234 -2.01 -10.00 -1.04
C GLU A 234 -3.54 -10.07 -1.24
N ARG A 235 -4.27 -10.78 -0.38
CA ARG A 235 -5.75 -10.76 -0.42
C ARG A 235 -6.31 -9.37 -0.14
N GLU A 236 -5.78 -8.67 0.85
CA GLU A 236 -6.21 -7.30 1.17
C GLU A 236 -5.84 -6.31 0.05
N GLU A 237 -4.72 -6.53 -0.66
CA GLU A 237 -4.35 -5.76 -1.86
C GLU A 237 -5.44 -5.85 -2.93
N GLN A 238 -5.92 -7.08 -3.21
CA GLN A 238 -6.98 -7.31 -4.18
C GLN A 238 -8.30 -6.65 -3.76
N VAL A 239 -8.72 -6.85 -2.51
CA VAL A 239 -9.95 -6.23 -1.96
C VAL A 239 -9.88 -4.70 -2.03
N ASN A 240 -8.72 -4.14 -1.70
CA ASN A 240 -8.49 -2.69 -1.74
C ASN A 240 -8.53 -2.14 -3.17
N ALA A 241 -7.98 -2.88 -4.14
CA ALA A 241 -8.04 -2.51 -5.56
C ALA A 241 -9.49 -2.52 -6.08
N ASP A 242 -10.27 -3.54 -5.75
CA ASP A 242 -11.69 -3.64 -6.14
C ASP A 242 -12.52 -2.51 -5.50
N ARG A 243 -12.23 -2.19 -4.24
CA ARG A 243 -12.87 -1.06 -3.54
C ARG A 243 -12.52 0.29 -4.17
N ALA A 244 -11.24 0.50 -4.56
CA ALA A 244 -10.80 1.71 -5.24
C ALA A 244 -11.54 1.91 -6.57
N LEU A 245 -11.70 0.83 -7.35
CA LEU A 245 -12.45 0.84 -8.61
C LEU A 245 -13.94 1.16 -8.38
N THR A 246 -14.56 0.53 -7.38
CA THR A 246 -15.96 0.76 -7.02
C THR A 246 -16.19 2.23 -6.61
N LEU A 247 -15.34 2.78 -5.76
CA LEU A 247 -15.43 4.18 -5.33
C LEU A 247 -15.19 5.15 -6.50
N SER A 248 -14.31 4.81 -7.43
CA SER A 248 -14.10 5.60 -8.65
C SER A 248 -15.33 5.62 -9.54
N SER A 249 -16.00 4.47 -9.72
CA SER A 249 -17.26 4.37 -10.45
C SER A 249 -18.38 5.16 -9.79
N GLN A 250 -18.55 5.05 -8.47
CA GLN A 250 -19.55 5.81 -7.71
C GLN A 250 -19.32 7.32 -7.79
N LEU A 251 -18.07 7.76 -7.77
CA LEU A 251 -17.73 9.17 -7.93
C LEU A 251 -18.08 9.65 -9.33
N ALA A 252 -17.73 8.86 -10.36
CA ALA A 252 -18.05 9.15 -11.74
C ALA A 252 -19.57 9.24 -11.98
N GLU A 253 -20.36 8.32 -11.43
CA GLU A 253 -21.84 8.36 -11.50
C GLU A 253 -22.42 9.58 -10.81
N THR A 254 -21.77 10.09 -9.76
CA THR A 254 -22.25 11.26 -9.02
C THR A 254 -21.85 12.57 -9.67
N GLU A 255 -20.65 12.65 -10.25
CA GLU A 255 -20.08 13.92 -10.72
C GLU A 255 -20.03 14.07 -12.23
N ASN A 256 -19.95 12.99 -13.02
CA ASN A 256 -19.77 13.09 -14.46
C ASN A 256 -21.08 13.41 -15.17
N ILE A 257 -20.97 14.17 -16.27
CA ILE A 257 -22.10 14.43 -17.17
C ILE A 257 -22.32 13.27 -18.14
N ASP A 258 -23.57 13.10 -18.55
CA ASP A 258 -23.92 12.42 -19.79
C ASP A 258 -23.72 13.42 -20.96
N LEU A 259 -22.57 13.31 -21.62
CA LEU A 259 -22.13 14.24 -22.65
C LEU A 259 -23.18 14.40 -23.80
N PRO A 260 -23.70 13.33 -24.43
CA PRO A 260 -24.73 13.42 -25.45
C PRO A 260 -25.99 14.17 -24.98
N ASN A 261 -26.49 13.82 -23.81
CA ASN A 261 -27.68 14.44 -23.21
C ASN A 261 -27.44 15.93 -22.89
N THR A 262 -26.28 16.26 -22.36
CA THR A 262 -25.93 17.64 -22.02
C THR A 262 -25.79 18.53 -23.26
N ILE A 263 -25.20 18.01 -24.36
CA ILE A 263 -25.12 18.72 -25.64
C ILE A 263 -26.51 18.96 -26.19
N MET A 264 -27.39 17.94 -26.17
CA MET A 264 -28.78 18.08 -26.66
C MET A 264 -29.53 19.13 -25.83
N ARG A 265 -29.38 19.13 -24.50
CA ARG A 265 -30.02 20.14 -23.62
C ARG A 265 -29.45 21.53 -23.89
N LEU A 266 -28.15 21.68 -24.13
CA LEU A 266 -27.55 22.97 -24.48
C LEU A 266 -28.14 23.52 -25.78
N ASN A 267 -28.21 22.69 -26.84
CA ASN A 267 -28.80 23.10 -28.13
C ASN A 267 -30.25 23.51 -27.94
N MET A 268 -31.05 22.73 -27.23
CA MET A 268 -32.47 23.08 -26.96
C MET A 268 -32.59 24.40 -26.18
N GLN A 269 -31.71 24.63 -25.20
CA GLN A 269 -31.71 25.86 -24.39
C GLN A 269 -31.28 27.08 -25.21
N GLN A 270 -30.33 26.92 -26.14
CA GLN A 270 -29.90 27.99 -27.06
C GLN A 270 -31.04 28.38 -28.01
N VAL A 271 -31.69 27.38 -28.66
CA VAL A 271 -32.86 27.63 -29.52
C VAL A 271 -34.00 28.28 -28.72
N GLY A 272 -34.25 27.82 -27.49
CA GLY A 272 -35.23 28.42 -26.59
C GLY A 272 -34.93 29.88 -26.23
N TYR A 273 -33.65 30.19 -25.99
CA TYR A 273 -33.19 31.55 -25.73
C TYR A 273 -33.38 32.48 -26.95
N GLU A 274 -33.01 32.02 -28.17
CA GLU A 274 -33.18 32.75 -29.40
C GLU A 274 -34.68 33.01 -29.72
N ALA A 275 -35.50 31.99 -29.51
CA ALA A 275 -36.98 32.13 -29.70
C ALA A 275 -37.59 33.13 -28.70
N ALA A 276 -37.12 33.09 -27.42
CA ALA A 276 -37.57 34.03 -26.39
C ALA A 276 -37.12 35.47 -26.70
N LEU A 277 -35.89 35.66 -27.21
CA LEU A 277 -35.41 36.96 -27.69
C LEU A 277 -36.30 37.51 -28.82
N ALA A 278 -36.59 36.69 -29.84
CA ALA A 278 -37.41 37.07 -30.97
C ALA A 278 -38.84 37.40 -30.53
N ALA A 279 -39.42 36.60 -29.64
CA ALA A 279 -40.77 36.86 -29.08
C ALA A 279 -40.82 38.16 -28.24
N THR A 280 -39.79 38.41 -27.43
CA THR A 280 -39.69 39.61 -26.61
C THR A 280 -39.53 40.87 -27.48
N ALA A 281 -38.67 40.81 -28.49
CA ALA A 281 -38.48 41.90 -29.46
C ALA A 281 -39.80 42.25 -30.16
N LYS A 282 -40.59 41.21 -30.55
CA LYS A 282 -41.91 41.42 -31.19
C LYS A 282 -42.96 41.97 -30.24
N ALA A 283 -42.93 41.57 -28.96
CA ALA A 283 -43.86 42.05 -27.94
C ALA A 283 -43.56 43.48 -27.46
N LEU A 284 -42.31 43.93 -27.59
CA LEU A 284 -41.88 45.28 -27.25
C LEU A 284 -41.85 46.25 -28.43
N SER A 285 -42.09 45.78 -29.69
CA SER A 285 -42.20 46.67 -30.82
C SER A 285 -43.46 47.52 -30.65
N PRO A 286 -43.35 48.88 -30.74
CA PRO A 286 -44.51 49.76 -30.63
C PRO A 286 -45.50 49.44 -31.75
N THR A 287 -46.73 49.18 -31.39
CA THR A 287 -47.84 49.04 -32.41
C THR A 287 -48.24 50.41 -32.93
N LEU A 288 -48.57 50.49 -34.20
CA LEU A 288 -49.02 51.73 -34.80
C LEU A 288 -50.20 52.42 -34.05
N LEU A 289 -50.90 51.66 -33.19
CA LEU A 289 -51.94 52.15 -32.27
C LEU A 289 -51.41 52.98 -31.10
N ASP A 290 -50.15 52.76 -30.68
CA ASP A 290 -49.49 53.53 -29.58
C ASP A 290 -49.05 54.93 -30.10
N TYR A 291 -48.99 55.17 -31.39
CA TYR A 291 -48.59 56.44 -31.98
C TYR A 291 -49.85 57.33 -32.36
N LEU A 292 -51.07 56.75 -32.22
CA LEU A 292 -52.33 57.44 -32.56
C LEU A 292 -53.15 57.89 -31.32
N TYR A 293 -52.57 57.73 -30.07
CA TYR A 293 -53.19 58.21 -28.85
C TYR A 293 -52.24 59.10 -28.06
#